data_053626a056adf878ff5e6c9af54e4f03
#
_entry.id   053626a056adf878ff5e6c9af54e4f03
#
_cell.length_a   1.000
_cell.length_b   1.000
_cell.length_c   1.000
_cell.angle_alpha   90.00
_cell.angle_beta   90.00
_cell.angle_gamma   90.00
#
_symmetry.space_group_name_H-M   'P 1'
#
loop_
_entity.id
_entity.type
_entity.pdbx_description
1 polymer ?
#
loop_
_entity_poly.entity_id
_entity_poly.type
_entity_poly.pdbx_seq_one_letter_code
_entity_poly.pdbx_strand_id
1 'polypeptide(L)'
;KQYDLQQKYPRNQYPQLRFFIGDVRDYERVKMACEGVDVIIHAAAIKQVDTAEYNPDECIKTNVNGAQNVIKAALSCGVKDVVALSTDKACAPINLYGATKLTSDKLFTAANNIRGSKDIRFSVVRYGNVMGSRGSVIPFFIKKVKEGAEFLPITDLRMTRFNISLEEGVDMVMYALKHHLGGEIFIPKIPSYKISDVALAIAPNMPQKEIGIRPGEKLHEEMITTTDALDTIDLGKYYVIMP
;
A
#
# COMPACT_ATOMS: atom_id res chain seq x y z
N LYS A 1 -14.43 -7.31 8.75
CA LYS A 1 -13.96 -7.61 7.37
C LYS A 1 -14.14 -9.07 6.97
N GLN A 2 -13.51 -10.05 7.67
CA GLN A 2 -13.63 -11.47 7.30
C GLN A 2 -15.07 -11.95 7.37
N TYR A 3 -15.81 -11.57 8.40
CA TYR A 3 -17.25 -11.87 8.52
C TYR A 3 -18.05 -11.36 7.31
N ASP A 4 -17.85 -10.09 6.93
CA ASP A 4 -18.54 -9.49 5.77
C ASP A 4 -18.18 -10.19 4.46
N LEU A 5 -16.90 -10.57 4.31
CA LEU A 5 -16.44 -11.34 3.15
C LEU A 5 -17.05 -12.74 3.11
N GLN A 6 -17.20 -13.41 4.26
CA GLN A 6 -17.85 -14.73 4.33
C GLN A 6 -19.34 -14.67 3.97
N GLN A 7 -20.02 -13.55 4.30
CA GLN A 7 -21.41 -13.34 3.85
C GLN A 7 -21.48 -13.12 2.34
N LYS A 8 -20.54 -12.38 1.75
CA LYS A 8 -20.48 -12.11 0.32
C LYS A 8 -20.01 -13.33 -0.50
N TYR A 9 -19.13 -14.13 0.07
CA TYR A 9 -18.52 -15.31 -0.56
C TYR A 9 -18.69 -16.54 0.34
N PRO A 10 -19.91 -17.08 0.44
CA PRO A 10 -20.19 -18.19 1.34
C PRO A 10 -19.49 -19.47 0.89
N ARG A 11 -19.08 -20.29 1.85
CA ARG A 11 -18.24 -21.48 1.62
C ARG A 11 -18.88 -22.52 0.68
N ASN A 12 -20.22 -22.64 0.66
CA ASN A 12 -20.92 -23.55 -0.23
C ASN A 12 -20.82 -23.18 -1.71
N GLN A 13 -20.64 -21.87 -2.00
CA GLN A 13 -20.45 -21.35 -3.38
C GLN A 13 -18.97 -21.13 -3.72
N TYR A 14 -18.13 -20.83 -2.71
CA TYR A 14 -16.71 -20.54 -2.86
C TYR A 14 -15.87 -21.45 -1.96
N PRO A 15 -15.87 -22.78 -2.19
CA PRO A 15 -15.20 -23.75 -1.31
C PRO A 15 -13.67 -23.59 -1.30
N GLN A 16 -13.10 -22.93 -2.30
CA GLN A 16 -11.66 -22.62 -2.40
C GLN A 16 -11.21 -21.52 -1.43
N LEU A 17 -12.12 -20.65 -0.96
CA LEU A 17 -11.77 -19.58 -0.04
C LEU A 17 -11.57 -20.10 1.39
N ARG A 18 -10.50 -19.66 2.03
CA ARG A 18 -10.16 -19.95 3.43
C ARG A 18 -9.93 -18.63 4.16
N PHE A 19 -10.56 -18.46 5.31
CA PHE A 19 -10.42 -17.27 6.14
C PHE A 19 -9.69 -17.64 7.42
N PHE A 20 -8.41 -17.25 7.52
CA PHE A 20 -7.61 -17.45 8.71
C PHE A 20 -7.64 -16.22 9.59
N ILE A 21 -7.97 -16.39 10.87
CA ILE A 21 -7.76 -15.34 11.87
C ILE A 21 -6.30 -15.39 12.30
N GLY A 22 -5.63 -14.26 12.25
CA GLY A 22 -4.23 -14.13 12.62
C GLY A 22 -3.77 -12.67 12.59
N ASP A 23 -2.57 -12.47 13.07
CA ASP A 23 -1.84 -11.20 13.04
C ASP A 23 -0.48 -11.43 12.40
N VAL A 24 -0.05 -10.54 11.53
CA VAL A 24 1.27 -10.67 10.86
C VAL A 24 2.44 -10.57 11.83
N ARG A 25 2.21 -10.05 13.04
CA ARG A 25 3.20 -10.01 14.11
C ARG A 25 3.47 -11.38 14.75
N ASP A 26 2.56 -12.33 14.57
CA ASP A 26 2.69 -13.72 15.04
C ASP A 26 3.26 -14.60 13.92
N TYR A 27 4.56 -14.85 13.99
CA TYR A 27 5.28 -15.65 13.01
C TYR A 27 4.72 -17.06 12.86
N GLU A 28 4.44 -17.76 13.97
CA GLU A 28 3.94 -19.14 13.93
C GLU A 28 2.58 -19.20 13.24
N ARG A 29 1.72 -18.22 13.50
CA ARG A 29 0.42 -18.14 12.84
C ARG A 29 0.54 -17.84 11.34
N VAL A 30 1.45 -16.95 10.94
CA VAL A 30 1.72 -16.65 9.53
C VAL A 30 2.29 -17.89 8.85
N LYS A 31 3.24 -18.59 9.47
CA LYS A 31 3.83 -19.82 8.94
C LYS A 31 2.78 -20.91 8.70
N MET A 32 1.90 -21.16 9.69
CA MET A 32 0.78 -22.11 9.54
C MET A 32 -0.13 -21.75 8.37
N ALA A 33 -0.38 -20.45 8.12
CA ALA A 33 -1.21 -19.99 7.02
C ALA A 33 -0.52 -20.14 5.66
N CYS A 34 0.81 -20.19 5.62
CA CYS A 34 1.62 -20.31 4.40
C CYS A 34 1.89 -21.77 3.99
N GLU A 35 1.53 -22.76 4.80
CA GLU A 35 1.71 -24.17 4.44
C GLU A 35 0.95 -24.54 3.15
N GLY A 36 1.68 -25.02 2.14
CA GLY A 36 1.10 -25.39 0.83
C GLY A 36 0.68 -24.20 -0.04
N VAL A 37 1.14 -22.98 0.27
CA VAL A 37 0.85 -21.77 -0.51
C VAL A 37 1.96 -21.51 -1.52
N ASP A 38 1.60 -21.30 -2.78
CA ASP A 38 2.55 -20.97 -3.85
C ASP A 38 2.81 -19.46 -3.96
N VAL A 39 1.81 -18.62 -3.67
CA VAL A 39 1.86 -17.16 -3.90
C VAL A 39 1.37 -16.41 -2.66
N ILE A 40 2.10 -15.38 -2.25
CA ILE A 40 1.69 -14.45 -1.18
C ILE A 40 1.55 -13.04 -1.76
N ILE A 41 0.40 -12.40 -1.49
CA ILE A 41 0.21 -10.95 -1.66
C ILE A 41 0.13 -10.32 -0.27
N HIS A 42 1.21 -9.62 0.13
CA HIS A 42 1.31 -9.00 1.44
C HIS A 42 0.72 -7.59 1.44
N ALA A 43 -0.49 -7.45 2.00
CA ALA A 43 -1.22 -6.17 2.07
C ALA A 43 -1.46 -5.68 3.51
N ALA A 44 -0.93 -6.37 4.53
CA ALA A 44 -1.13 -6.01 5.92
C ALA A 44 -0.22 -4.85 6.33
N ALA A 45 -0.81 -3.75 6.81
CA ALA A 45 -0.08 -2.61 7.35
C ALA A 45 -0.98 -1.70 8.21
N ILE A 46 -0.37 -0.99 9.15
CA ILE A 46 -0.93 0.24 9.72
C ILE A 46 -0.59 1.36 8.74
N LYS A 47 -1.61 2.08 8.23
CA LYS A 47 -1.44 3.08 7.17
C LYS A 47 -1.82 4.52 7.57
N GLN A 48 -2.46 4.69 8.71
CA GLN A 48 -2.85 6.01 9.21
C GLN A 48 -1.63 6.73 9.77
N VAL A 49 -1.28 7.89 9.18
CA VAL A 49 -0.08 8.64 9.56
C VAL A 49 -0.15 9.07 11.02
N ASP A 50 -1.21 9.76 11.43
CA ASP A 50 -1.39 10.24 12.81
C ASP A 50 -1.36 9.10 13.84
N THR A 51 -1.99 7.96 13.50
CA THR A 51 -2.00 6.77 14.36
C THR A 51 -0.60 6.16 14.48
N ALA A 52 0.17 6.15 13.40
CA ALA A 52 1.54 5.64 13.39
C ALA A 52 2.47 6.50 14.24
N GLU A 53 2.38 7.83 14.10
CA GLU A 53 3.19 8.76 14.90
C GLU A 53 2.89 8.63 16.40
N TYR A 54 1.62 8.45 16.76
CA TYR A 54 1.22 8.29 18.16
C TYR A 54 1.53 6.90 18.75
N ASN A 55 1.59 5.85 17.89
CA ASN A 55 1.86 4.47 18.30
C ASN A 55 3.05 3.87 17.51
N PRO A 56 4.26 4.43 17.66
CA PRO A 56 5.41 4.06 16.83
C PRO A 56 5.77 2.58 16.91
N ASP A 57 5.74 2.02 18.11
CA ASP A 57 6.08 0.62 18.38
C ASP A 57 5.14 -0.35 17.66
N GLU A 58 3.84 -0.10 17.71
CA GLU A 58 2.84 -0.93 17.05
C GLU A 58 2.92 -0.82 15.52
N CYS A 59 3.27 0.38 15.01
CA CYS A 59 3.52 0.58 13.59
C CYS A 59 4.74 -0.21 13.12
N ILE A 60 5.86 -0.15 13.85
CA ILE A 60 7.09 -0.92 13.55
C ILE A 60 6.81 -2.42 13.62
N LYS A 61 6.18 -2.90 14.69
CA LYS A 61 5.84 -4.32 14.86
C LYS A 61 4.98 -4.84 13.70
N THR A 62 4.01 -4.06 13.25
CA THR A 62 3.11 -4.48 12.17
C THR A 62 3.77 -4.37 10.81
N ASN A 63 4.35 -3.21 10.48
CA ASN A 63 4.82 -2.92 9.12
C ASN A 63 6.22 -3.49 8.84
N VAL A 64 7.08 -3.56 9.86
CA VAL A 64 8.48 -4.02 9.71
C VAL A 64 8.61 -5.48 10.18
N ASN A 65 8.28 -5.78 11.44
CA ASN A 65 8.42 -7.14 11.95
C ASN A 65 7.40 -8.09 11.28
N GLY A 66 6.20 -7.59 10.97
CA GLY A 66 5.21 -8.33 10.19
C GLY A 66 5.72 -8.68 8.79
N ALA A 67 6.39 -7.74 8.09
CA ALA A 67 7.05 -8.02 6.81
C ALA A 67 8.13 -9.10 6.96
N GLN A 68 8.99 -9.00 7.97
CA GLN A 68 10.00 -10.02 8.26
C GLN A 68 9.39 -11.40 8.53
N ASN A 69 8.29 -11.47 9.25
CA ASN A 69 7.59 -12.72 9.54
C ASN A 69 7.04 -13.35 8.25
N VAL A 70 6.46 -12.54 7.35
CA VAL A 70 5.99 -13.03 6.04
C VAL A 70 7.15 -13.55 5.20
N ILE A 71 8.27 -12.84 5.14
CA ILE A 71 9.47 -13.28 4.40
C ILE A 71 9.99 -14.62 4.97
N LYS A 72 10.16 -14.71 6.30
CA LYS A 72 10.62 -15.94 6.96
C LYS A 72 9.67 -17.11 6.71
N ALA A 73 8.37 -16.89 6.82
CA ALA A 73 7.35 -17.91 6.57
C ALA A 73 7.39 -18.37 5.11
N ALA A 74 7.44 -17.43 4.15
CA ALA A 74 7.53 -17.75 2.73
C ALA A 74 8.76 -18.61 2.40
N LEU A 75 9.93 -18.24 2.94
CA LEU A 75 11.17 -19.01 2.79
C LEU A 75 11.08 -20.39 3.43
N SER A 76 10.35 -20.55 4.54
CA SER A 76 10.22 -21.82 5.27
C SER A 76 9.22 -22.78 4.62
N CYS A 77 8.14 -22.26 4.02
CA CYS A 77 7.03 -23.07 3.49
C CYS A 77 7.15 -23.38 1.99
N GLY A 78 8.23 -22.92 1.31
CA GLY A 78 8.43 -23.20 -0.12
C GLY A 78 7.52 -22.37 -1.04
N VAL A 79 7.11 -21.19 -0.60
CA VAL A 79 6.39 -20.22 -1.44
C VAL A 79 7.25 -19.83 -2.64
N LYS A 80 6.64 -19.65 -3.80
CA LYS A 80 7.36 -19.33 -5.05
C LYS A 80 7.41 -17.85 -5.33
N ASP A 81 6.31 -17.14 -5.08
CA ASP A 81 6.17 -15.72 -5.44
C ASP A 81 5.59 -14.91 -4.29
N VAL A 82 6.21 -13.78 -3.99
CA VAL A 82 5.74 -12.84 -2.97
C VAL A 82 5.71 -11.44 -3.56
N VAL A 83 4.53 -10.83 -3.57
CA VAL A 83 4.36 -9.41 -3.96
C VAL A 83 3.89 -8.63 -2.74
N ALA A 84 4.68 -7.65 -2.31
CA ALA A 84 4.34 -6.77 -1.20
C ALA A 84 3.75 -5.45 -1.69
N LEU A 85 2.69 -4.98 -1.04
CA LEU A 85 2.06 -3.70 -1.36
C LEU A 85 2.75 -2.56 -0.61
N SER A 86 3.13 -1.51 -1.33
CA SER A 86 3.76 -0.30 -0.82
C SER A 86 2.95 0.95 -1.13
N THR A 87 3.54 2.11 -0.97
CA THR A 87 2.90 3.42 -1.06
C THR A 87 3.88 4.48 -1.56
N ASP A 88 3.36 5.55 -2.18
CA ASP A 88 4.10 6.77 -2.50
C ASP A 88 4.80 7.38 -1.27
N LYS A 89 4.27 7.19 -0.07
CA LYS A 89 4.85 7.70 1.18
C LYS A 89 6.13 6.99 1.61
N ALA A 90 6.44 5.83 1.02
CA ALA A 90 7.73 5.15 1.17
C ALA A 90 8.86 5.83 0.37
N CYS A 91 8.50 6.66 -0.62
CA CYS A 91 9.46 7.45 -1.39
C CYS A 91 9.83 8.71 -0.60
N ALA A 92 11.11 8.92 -0.27
CA ALA A 92 11.59 10.04 0.55
C ALA A 92 10.69 10.34 1.77
N PRO A 93 10.53 9.41 2.73
CA PRO A 93 9.54 9.50 3.80
C PRO A 93 9.83 10.65 4.78
N ILE A 94 8.78 11.36 5.18
CA ILE A 94 8.83 12.41 6.21
C ILE A 94 7.99 12.06 7.45
N ASN A 95 7.41 10.87 7.49
CA ASN A 95 6.61 10.36 8.60
C ASN A 95 6.94 8.89 8.87
N LEU A 96 6.56 8.41 10.05
CA LEU A 96 6.86 7.04 10.49
C LEU A 96 6.19 5.98 9.59
N TYR A 97 4.95 6.20 9.17
CA TYR A 97 4.29 5.27 8.25
C TYR A 97 5.12 5.08 6.97
N GLY A 98 5.54 6.17 6.33
CA GLY A 98 6.39 6.12 5.15
C GLY A 98 7.73 5.44 5.42
N ALA A 99 8.39 5.77 6.54
CA ALA A 99 9.66 5.17 6.94
C ALA A 99 9.54 3.66 7.16
N THR A 100 8.48 3.19 7.84
CA THR A 100 8.23 1.75 8.02
C THR A 100 7.93 1.04 6.70
N LYS A 101 7.25 1.70 5.76
CA LYS A 101 6.98 1.14 4.43
C LYS A 101 8.24 1.10 3.57
N LEU A 102 9.10 2.12 3.62
CA LEU A 102 10.41 2.07 2.98
C LEU A 102 11.25 0.91 3.53
N THR A 103 11.27 0.74 4.85
CA THR A 103 11.96 -0.39 5.50
C THR A 103 11.41 -1.73 5.00
N SER A 104 10.09 -1.87 4.93
CA SER A 104 9.41 -3.05 4.39
C SER A 104 9.80 -3.29 2.93
N ASP A 105 9.82 -2.25 2.07
CA ASP A 105 10.24 -2.38 0.67
C ASP A 105 11.66 -2.93 0.57
N LYS A 106 12.61 -2.37 1.35
CA LYS A 106 13.99 -2.85 1.39
C LYS A 106 14.12 -4.29 1.91
N LEU A 107 13.30 -4.68 2.89
CA LEU A 107 13.28 -6.07 3.39
C LEU A 107 12.83 -7.05 2.30
N PHE A 108 11.75 -6.75 1.57
CA PHE A 108 11.26 -7.62 0.49
C PHE A 108 12.23 -7.68 -0.69
N THR A 109 12.79 -6.55 -1.13
CA THR A 109 13.78 -6.56 -2.22
C THR A 109 15.04 -7.34 -1.82
N ALA A 110 15.58 -7.11 -0.62
CA ALA A 110 16.76 -7.80 -0.11
C ALA A 110 16.52 -9.28 0.21
N ALA A 111 15.28 -9.73 0.39
CA ALA A 111 14.95 -11.13 0.66
C ALA A 111 15.41 -12.08 -0.46
N ASN A 112 15.54 -11.57 -1.68
CA ASN A 112 16.09 -12.33 -2.81
C ASN A 112 17.56 -12.73 -2.59
N ASN A 113 18.33 -11.99 -1.80
CA ASN A 113 19.72 -12.30 -1.50
C ASN A 113 19.88 -13.44 -0.48
N ILE A 114 18.87 -13.68 0.36
CA ILE A 114 18.91 -14.70 1.41
C ILE A 114 18.14 -15.98 1.08
N ARG A 115 17.55 -16.06 -0.11
CA ARG A 115 16.77 -17.24 -0.56
C ARG A 115 17.65 -18.50 -0.77
N GLY A 116 18.96 -18.32 -1.00
CA GLY A 116 19.87 -19.43 -1.35
C GLY A 116 19.44 -20.09 -2.65
N SER A 117 19.35 -21.42 -2.66
CA SER A 117 18.91 -22.22 -3.82
C SER A 117 17.38 -22.35 -3.94
N LYS A 118 16.60 -21.69 -3.11
CA LYS A 118 15.13 -21.76 -3.15
C LYS A 118 14.59 -21.02 -4.38
N ASP A 119 13.63 -21.64 -5.06
CA ASP A 119 12.91 -21.03 -6.17
C ASP A 119 11.80 -20.13 -5.63
N ILE A 120 12.19 -18.98 -5.09
CA ILE A 120 11.28 -17.96 -4.56
C ILE A 120 11.73 -16.58 -5.05
N ARG A 121 10.75 -15.73 -5.37
CA ARG A 121 10.94 -14.34 -5.83
C ARG A 121 10.14 -13.39 -4.95
N PHE A 122 10.76 -12.29 -4.57
CA PHE A 122 10.13 -11.22 -3.82
C PHE A 122 10.16 -9.94 -4.65
N SER A 123 9.04 -9.26 -4.76
CA SER A 123 8.93 -7.94 -5.39
C SER A 123 7.96 -7.04 -4.65
N VAL A 124 7.97 -5.77 -5.00
CA VAL A 124 7.12 -4.74 -4.38
C VAL A 124 6.31 -4.04 -5.46
N VAL A 125 5.09 -3.67 -5.15
CA VAL A 125 4.31 -2.72 -5.94
C VAL A 125 4.09 -1.44 -5.12
N ARG A 126 4.45 -0.29 -5.68
CA ARG A 126 4.34 1.03 -5.06
C ARG A 126 3.34 1.87 -5.85
N TYR A 127 2.27 2.30 -5.19
CA TYR A 127 1.24 3.15 -5.81
C TYR A 127 0.76 4.23 -4.84
N GLY A 128 0.06 5.23 -5.38
CA GLY A 128 -0.49 6.35 -4.61
C GLY A 128 -1.81 6.05 -3.91
N ASN A 129 -2.64 7.06 -3.78
CA ASN A 129 -3.92 6.92 -3.12
C ASN A 129 -4.90 6.10 -3.96
N VAL A 130 -5.48 5.07 -3.37
CA VAL A 130 -6.58 4.31 -4.01
C VAL A 130 -7.88 5.08 -3.82
N MET A 131 -8.55 5.39 -4.93
CA MET A 131 -9.79 6.17 -4.98
C MET A 131 -10.86 5.53 -4.10
N GLY A 132 -11.53 6.36 -3.28
CA GLY A 132 -12.61 5.89 -2.41
C GLY A 132 -12.18 4.98 -1.27
N SER A 133 -10.88 4.78 -1.05
CA SER A 133 -10.39 3.95 0.06
C SER A 133 -10.80 4.51 1.43
N ARG A 134 -10.99 3.63 2.41
CA ARG A 134 -11.41 4.00 3.76
C ARG A 134 -10.45 5.02 4.38
N GLY A 135 -10.99 6.15 4.87
CA GLY A 135 -10.23 7.23 5.47
C GLY A 135 -9.52 8.14 4.45
N SER A 136 -9.80 8.01 3.14
CA SER A 136 -9.29 8.93 2.12
C SER A 136 -10.14 10.18 1.99
N VAL A 137 -9.63 11.17 1.25
CA VAL A 137 -10.22 12.52 1.11
C VAL A 137 -11.62 12.49 0.49
N ILE A 138 -11.87 11.63 -0.50
CA ILE A 138 -13.17 11.56 -1.18
C ILE A 138 -14.30 11.15 -0.20
N PRO A 139 -14.24 10.01 0.49
CA PRO A 139 -15.23 9.67 1.51
C PRO A 139 -15.35 10.72 2.63
N PHE A 140 -14.25 11.37 2.99
CA PHE A 140 -14.24 12.42 3.99
C PHE A 140 -15.06 13.63 3.54
N PHE A 141 -14.85 14.14 2.32
CA PHE A 141 -15.61 15.26 1.79
C PHE A 141 -17.08 14.92 1.60
N ILE A 142 -17.40 13.74 1.04
CA ILE A 142 -18.79 13.28 0.91
C ILE A 142 -19.49 13.24 2.28
N LYS A 143 -18.79 12.77 3.33
CA LYS A 143 -19.31 12.76 4.69
C LYS A 143 -19.57 14.17 5.19
N LYS A 144 -18.65 15.12 4.99
CA LYS A 144 -18.80 16.52 5.39
C LYS A 144 -20.00 17.19 4.73
N VAL A 145 -20.20 16.95 3.44
CA VAL A 145 -21.38 17.45 2.70
C VAL A 145 -22.68 16.90 3.29
N LYS A 146 -22.73 15.58 3.57
CA LYS A 146 -23.91 14.94 4.16
C LYS A 146 -24.21 15.42 5.58
N GLU A 147 -23.19 15.81 6.35
CA GLU A 147 -23.32 16.38 7.69
C GLU A 147 -23.73 17.85 7.69
N GLY A 148 -23.88 18.48 6.51
CA GLY A 148 -24.25 19.89 6.40
C GLY A 148 -23.15 20.86 6.81
N ALA A 149 -21.88 20.51 6.59
CA ALA A 149 -20.76 21.39 6.89
C ALA A 149 -20.84 22.70 6.11
N GLU A 150 -20.46 23.81 6.73
CA GLU A 150 -20.45 25.14 6.11
C GLU A 150 -19.37 25.31 5.03
N PHE A 151 -18.30 24.52 5.12
CA PHE A 151 -17.18 24.54 4.17
C PHE A 151 -16.47 23.16 4.11
N LEU A 152 -15.73 22.92 3.02
CA LEU A 152 -14.81 21.80 2.93
C LEU A 152 -13.41 22.22 3.41
N PRO A 153 -12.83 21.54 4.42
CA PRO A 153 -11.48 21.86 4.88
C PRO A 153 -10.44 21.33 3.90
N ILE A 154 -9.60 22.20 3.38
CA ILE A 154 -8.48 21.88 2.48
C ILE A 154 -7.18 22.09 3.24
N THR A 155 -6.32 21.10 3.23
CA THR A 155 -5.04 21.18 3.94
C THR A 155 -4.14 22.27 3.36
N ASP A 156 -4.01 22.34 2.02
CA ASP A 156 -3.34 23.38 1.26
C ASP A 156 -3.90 23.35 -0.16
N LEU A 157 -4.21 24.51 -0.74
CA LEU A 157 -4.80 24.63 -2.09
C LEU A 157 -3.87 24.15 -3.21
N ARG A 158 -2.56 24.10 -2.96
CA ARG A 158 -1.56 23.61 -3.92
C ARG A 158 -1.38 22.09 -3.85
N MET A 159 -1.89 21.44 -2.81
CA MET A 159 -1.65 20.02 -2.52
C MET A 159 -2.14 19.13 -3.64
N THR A 160 -1.26 18.23 -4.07
CA THR A 160 -1.60 17.20 -5.07
C THR A 160 -1.44 15.80 -4.49
N ARG A 161 -2.18 14.85 -5.05
CA ARG A 161 -2.07 13.42 -4.74
C ARG A 161 -2.16 12.60 -6.02
N PHE A 162 -1.41 11.52 -6.06
CA PHE A 162 -1.58 10.48 -7.08
C PHE A 162 -2.89 9.74 -6.85
N ASN A 163 -3.48 9.25 -7.93
CA ASN A 163 -4.76 8.56 -7.89
C ASN A 163 -4.74 7.30 -8.74
N ILE A 164 -5.23 6.21 -8.16
CA ILE A 164 -5.40 4.92 -8.83
C ILE A 164 -6.76 4.32 -8.43
N SER A 165 -7.43 3.66 -9.35
CA SER A 165 -8.61 2.87 -9.02
C SER A 165 -8.22 1.56 -8.31
N LEU A 166 -9.18 0.91 -7.67
CA LEU A 166 -8.93 -0.39 -7.04
C LEU A 166 -8.58 -1.44 -8.11
N GLU A 167 -9.28 -1.41 -9.23
CA GLU A 167 -9.08 -2.31 -10.37
C GLU A 167 -7.67 -2.16 -10.95
N GLU A 168 -7.23 -0.94 -11.22
CA GLU A 168 -5.86 -0.67 -11.70
C GLU A 168 -4.81 -1.12 -10.69
N GLY A 169 -5.08 -0.96 -9.39
CA GLY A 169 -4.21 -1.47 -8.32
C GLY A 169 -4.09 -2.99 -8.33
N VAL A 170 -5.21 -3.70 -8.54
CA VAL A 170 -5.24 -5.17 -8.68
C VAL A 170 -4.51 -5.60 -9.95
N ASP A 171 -4.78 -4.96 -11.08
CA ASP A 171 -4.10 -5.25 -12.36
C ASP A 171 -2.59 -5.11 -12.24
N MET A 172 -2.13 -4.10 -11.52
CA MET A 172 -0.72 -3.87 -11.26
C MET A 172 -0.09 -5.00 -10.43
N VAL A 173 -0.77 -5.48 -9.39
CA VAL A 173 -0.31 -6.62 -8.58
C VAL A 173 -0.22 -7.87 -9.45
N MET A 174 -1.22 -8.13 -10.27
CA MET A 174 -1.22 -9.27 -11.20
C MET A 174 -0.13 -9.15 -12.27
N TYR A 175 0.12 -7.91 -12.75
CA TYR A 175 1.23 -7.66 -13.67
C TYR A 175 2.59 -7.95 -13.01
N ALA A 176 2.83 -7.43 -11.80
CA ALA A 176 4.05 -7.68 -11.06
C ALA A 176 4.25 -9.19 -10.84
N LEU A 177 3.21 -9.90 -10.37
CA LEU A 177 3.25 -11.34 -10.15
C LEU A 177 3.64 -12.14 -11.42
N LYS A 178 3.18 -11.69 -12.57
CA LYS A 178 3.47 -12.35 -13.86
C LYS A 178 4.88 -12.05 -14.39
N HIS A 179 5.44 -10.88 -14.08
CA HIS A 179 6.64 -10.36 -14.75
C HIS A 179 7.86 -10.17 -13.86
N HIS A 180 7.73 -10.33 -12.52
CA HIS A 180 8.86 -10.11 -11.63
C HIS A 180 9.92 -11.22 -11.75
N LEU A 181 11.16 -10.82 -11.62
CA LEU A 181 12.33 -11.71 -11.59
C LEU A 181 12.91 -11.84 -10.18
N GLY A 182 12.58 -10.87 -9.31
CA GLY A 182 12.96 -10.79 -7.91
C GLY A 182 13.81 -9.55 -7.60
N GLY A 183 13.30 -8.72 -6.67
CA GLY A 183 13.96 -7.48 -6.22
C GLY A 183 13.37 -6.19 -6.77
N GLU A 184 12.52 -6.26 -7.77
CA GLU A 184 11.95 -5.08 -8.42
C GLU A 184 10.90 -4.37 -7.56
N ILE A 185 10.81 -3.05 -7.75
CA ILE A 185 9.69 -2.24 -7.28
C ILE A 185 8.92 -1.73 -8.51
N PHE A 186 7.72 -2.24 -8.73
CA PHE A 186 6.83 -1.81 -9.80
C PHE A 186 6.06 -0.56 -9.41
N ILE A 187 5.96 0.42 -10.32
CA ILE A 187 5.35 1.72 -10.10
C ILE A 187 4.45 2.07 -11.27
N PRO A 188 3.15 2.37 -11.07
CA PRO A 188 2.25 2.72 -12.15
C PRO A 188 2.46 4.17 -12.61
N LYS A 189 2.29 4.42 -13.89
CA LYS A 189 2.18 5.76 -14.46
C LYS A 189 0.75 6.25 -14.29
N ILE A 190 0.44 6.79 -13.12
CA ILE A 190 -0.89 7.26 -12.75
C ILE A 190 -0.96 8.78 -12.68
N PRO A 191 -2.14 9.37 -12.92
CA PRO A 191 -2.33 10.81 -12.82
C PRO A 191 -2.26 11.31 -11.39
N SER A 192 -2.03 12.61 -11.25
CA SER A 192 -2.21 13.34 -10.00
C SER A 192 -3.34 14.36 -10.15
N TYR A 193 -3.97 14.73 -9.04
CA TYR A 193 -5.01 15.77 -8.98
C TYR A 193 -4.74 16.70 -7.80
N LYS A 194 -5.25 17.92 -7.90
CA LYS A 194 -5.30 18.85 -6.77
C LYS A 194 -6.44 18.45 -5.81
N ILE A 195 -6.20 18.56 -4.52
CA ILE A 195 -7.24 18.28 -3.52
C ILE A 195 -8.39 19.28 -3.64
N SER A 196 -8.11 20.53 -3.99
CA SER A 196 -9.11 21.56 -4.27
C SER A 196 -10.07 21.18 -5.43
N ASP A 197 -9.55 20.53 -6.49
CA ASP A 197 -10.38 20.11 -7.62
C ASP A 197 -11.33 18.97 -7.24
N VAL A 198 -10.88 18.07 -6.36
CA VAL A 198 -11.74 17.01 -5.80
C VAL A 198 -12.86 17.60 -4.94
N ALA A 199 -12.54 18.60 -4.11
CA ALA A 199 -13.54 19.30 -3.31
C ALA A 199 -14.58 19.99 -4.22
N LEU A 200 -14.14 20.68 -5.27
CA LEU A 200 -15.00 21.33 -6.24
C LEU A 200 -15.89 20.31 -6.99
N ALA A 201 -15.36 19.17 -7.38
CA ALA A 201 -16.13 18.12 -8.06
C ALA A 201 -17.22 17.49 -7.17
N ILE A 202 -16.95 17.37 -5.84
CA ILE A 202 -17.92 16.81 -4.89
C ILE A 202 -18.98 17.83 -4.48
N ALA A 203 -18.61 19.08 -4.27
CA ALA A 203 -19.49 20.15 -3.78
C ALA A 203 -19.16 21.49 -4.46
N PRO A 204 -19.62 21.72 -5.71
CA PRO A 204 -19.24 22.89 -6.51
C PRO A 204 -19.58 24.25 -5.86
N ASN A 205 -20.65 24.28 -5.06
CA ASN A 205 -21.16 25.51 -4.43
C ASN A 205 -20.72 25.67 -2.96
N MET A 206 -19.95 24.71 -2.42
CA MET A 206 -19.50 24.76 -1.03
C MET A 206 -18.16 25.48 -0.93
N PRO A 207 -18.01 26.49 -0.02
CA PRO A 207 -16.74 27.15 0.20
C PRO A 207 -15.64 26.17 0.59
N GLN A 208 -14.43 26.40 0.08
CA GLN A 208 -13.22 25.69 0.50
C GLN A 208 -12.44 26.58 1.47
N LYS A 209 -12.02 26.03 2.62
CA LYS A 209 -11.24 26.76 3.62
C LYS A 209 -9.93 26.04 3.85
N GLU A 210 -8.82 26.74 3.66
CA GLU A 210 -7.49 26.24 3.97
C GLU A 210 -7.30 26.16 5.49
N ILE A 211 -6.89 24.99 5.97
CA ILE A 211 -6.72 24.68 7.41
C ILE A 211 -5.26 24.47 7.82
N GLY A 212 -4.32 24.46 6.86
CA GLY A 212 -2.89 24.22 7.08
C GLY A 212 -2.47 22.76 6.92
N ILE A 213 -1.19 22.58 6.59
CA ILE A 213 -0.56 21.25 6.42
C ILE A 213 -0.38 20.61 7.79
N ARG A 214 -0.78 19.35 7.92
CA ARG A 214 -0.60 18.58 9.15
C ARG A 214 0.84 18.07 9.25
N PRO A 215 1.37 17.86 10.46
CA PRO A 215 2.68 17.23 10.65
C PRO A 215 2.76 15.90 9.89
N GLY A 216 3.87 15.66 9.20
CA GLY A 216 4.07 14.44 8.42
C GLY A 216 3.34 14.37 7.08
N GLU A 217 2.69 15.44 6.62
CA GLU A 217 2.10 15.51 5.28
C GLU A 217 3.00 16.29 4.30
N LYS A 218 3.19 15.72 3.11
CA LYS A 218 3.85 16.40 1.99
C LYS A 218 2.85 17.24 1.20
N LEU A 219 3.32 18.35 0.65
CA LEU A 219 2.55 19.11 -0.33
C LEU A 219 2.30 18.28 -1.61
N HIS A 220 3.36 17.67 -2.12
CA HIS A 220 3.34 16.75 -3.26
C HIS A 220 4.02 15.44 -2.86
N GLU A 221 3.43 14.33 -3.26
CA GLU A 221 4.04 13.01 -3.10
C GLU A 221 4.93 12.67 -4.30
N GLU A 222 5.87 11.77 -4.09
CA GLU A 222 6.76 11.22 -5.11
C GLU A 222 6.59 9.71 -5.20
N MET A 223 6.84 9.14 -6.38
CA MET A 223 6.83 7.69 -6.60
C MET A 223 8.23 7.13 -6.77
N ILE A 224 9.14 7.94 -7.31
CA ILE A 224 10.52 7.59 -7.65
C ILE A 224 11.38 8.75 -7.18
N THR A 225 12.39 8.49 -6.36
CA THR A 225 13.38 9.52 -5.96
C THR A 225 14.34 9.79 -7.10
N THR A 226 15.06 10.93 -7.05
CA THR A 226 16.14 11.21 -8.00
C THR A 226 17.19 10.10 -8.02
N THR A 227 17.48 9.49 -6.86
CA THR A 227 18.41 8.37 -6.76
C THR A 227 17.85 7.09 -7.36
N ASP A 228 16.58 6.74 -7.06
CA ASP A 228 15.93 5.56 -7.63
C ASP A 228 15.79 5.67 -9.17
N ALA A 229 15.72 6.89 -9.72
CA ALA A 229 15.58 7.11 -11.15
C ALA A 229 16.76 6.56 -11.98
N LEU A 230 17.96 6.46 -11.37
CA LEU A 230 19.14 5.91 -12.03
C LEU A 230 18.99 4.42 -12.37
N ASP A 231 18.26 3.69 -11.54
CA ASP A 231 18.02 2.25 -11.68
C ASP A 231 16.58 1.95 -12.17
N THR A 232 15.88 2.99 -12.68
CA THR A 232 14.49 2.85 -13.13
C THR A 232 14.41 2.65 -14.64
N ILE A 233 13.69 1.61 -15.06
CA ILE A 233 13.35 1.35 -16.46
C ILE A 233 11.88 1.67 -16.73
N ASP A 234 11.60 2.08 -17.97
CA ASP A 234 10.27 2.39 -18.48
C ASP A 234 9.72 1.21 -19.28
N LEU A 235 8.65 0.57 -18.77
CA LEU A 235 7.94 -0.52 -19.45
C LEU A 235 6.61 -0.06 -20.09
N GLY A 236 6.50 1.21 -20.44
CA GLY A 236 5.29 1.78 -21.06
C GLY A 236 4.22 2.13 -20.02
N LYS A 237 3.43 1.17 -19.56
CA LYS A 237 2.38 1.37 -18.55
C LYS A 237 2.95 1.53 -17.13
N TYR A 238 4.10 0.95 -16.86
CA TYR A 238 4.75 0.92 -15.54
C TYR A 238 6.21 1.38 -15.62
N TYR A 239 6.68 1.99 -14.55
CA TYR A 239 8.10 2.08 -14.24
C TYR A 239 8.48 0.91 -13.34
N VAL A 240 9.74 0.48 -13.42
CA VAL A 240 10.30 -0.55 -12.54
C VAL A 240 11.65 -0.09 -12.03
N ILE A 241 11.78 0.06 -10.72
CA ILE A 241 13.07 0.26 -10.07
C ILE A 241 13.71 -1.12 -9.95
N MET A 242 14.88 -1.26 -10.56
CA MET A 242 15.67 -2.50 -10.53
C MET A 242 16.42 -2.65 -9.19
N PRO A 243 16.73 -3.88 -8.74
CA PRO A 243 17.45 -4.15 -7.52
C PRO A 243 18.91 -3.69 -7.57
#